data_d4494618bc6d047425108dcb8e3bd270
#
_entry.id   d4494618bc6d047425108dcb8e3bd270
#
_cell.length_a   1.000
_cell.length_b   1.000
_cell.length_c   1.000
_cell.angle_alpha   90.00
_cell.angle_beta   90.00
_cell.angle_gamma   90.00
#
_symmetry.space_group_name_H-M   'P 1'
#
loop_
_entity.id
_entity.type
_entity.pdbx_description
1 polymer ?
#
loop_
_entity_poly.entity_id
_entity_poly.type
_entity_poly.pdbx_seq_one_letter_code
_entity_poly.pdbx_strand_id
1 'polypeptide(L)'
;LGGEDIWADPKKIRNVRFRVGLVFQYPEYQLFEETVYRDIAFGPTNMGLSKDEIDRRVRESAHFAGLTDDLLEKSPFALSGGQKRRVAIAGVIAMEPEVLVLDEPSAGLDPQGREELLANIREFHRARGTTVVLVSHSMEEIAKNVDRIVVLSDSHVLMSGTPREVFARGDE
;
A
#
# COMPACT_ATOMS: atom_id res chain seq x y z
N LEU A 1 -14.59 -10.43 -1.39
CA LEU A 1 -13.17 -10.69 -1.57
C LEU A 1 -13.03 -12.07 -2.18
N GLY A 2 -12.43 -12.18 -3.39
CA GLY A 2 -12.36 -13.45 -4.10
C GLY A 2 -13.72 -14.11 -4.39
N GLY A 3 -14.79 -13.33 -4.59
CA GLY A 3 -16.14 -13.81 -4.79
C GLY A 3 -16.95 -14.08 -3.50
N GLU A 4 -16.30 -13.98 -2.34
CA GLU A 4 -16.98 -14.14 -1.04
C GLU A 4 -17.47 -12.79 -0.50
N ASP A 5 -18.67 -12.79 0.08
CA ASP A 5 -19.18 -11.64 0.83
C ASP A 5 -18.45 -11.54 2.17
N ILE A 6 -17.69 -10.46 2.36
CA ILE A 6 -16.89 -10.22 3.57
C ILE A 6 -17.76 -9.94 4.81
N TRP A 7 -19.02 -9.64 4.64
CA TRP A 7 -19.99 -9.35 5.70
C TRP A 7 -20.88 -10.57 6.07
N ALA A 8 -20.80 -11.67 5.30
CA ALA A 8 -21.61 -12.86 5.55
C ALA A 8 -21.37 -13.48 6.94
N ASP A 9 -20.16 -13.35 7.47
CA ASP A 9 -19.80 -13.83 8.82
C ASP A 9 -18.95 -12.77 9.56
N PRO A 10 -19.53 -11.97 10.46
CA PRO A 10 -18.82 -10.95 11.22
C PRO A 10 -17.65 -11.48 12.05
N LYS A 11 -17.66 -12.78 12.43
CA LYS A 11 -16.56 -13.39 13.19
C LYS A 11 -15.31 -13.58 12.37
N LYS A 12 -15.43 -13.64 11.04
CA LYS A 12 -14.30 -13.78 10.10
C LYS A 12 -13.65 -12.46 9.71
N ILE A 13 -14.18 -11.31 10.15
CA ILE A 13 -13.65 -9.98 9.76
C ILE A 13 -12.16 -9.81 10.10
N ARG A 14 -11.67 -10.47 11.16
CA ARG A 14 -10.24 -10.46 11.49
C ARG A 14 -9.39 -11.08 10.37
N ASN A 15 -9.84 -12.16 9.77
CA ASN A 15 -9.13 -12.81 8.66
C ASN A 15 -9.14 -11.92 7.41
N VAL A 16 -10.24 -11.21 7.16
CA VAL A 16 -10.33 -10.24 6.06
C VAL A 16 -9.28 -9.13 6.23
N ARG A 17 -9.06 -8.64 7.46
CA ARG A 17 -8.07 -7.60 7.74
C ARG A 17 -6.61 -8.02 7.44
N PHE A 18 -6.31 -9.30 7.46
CA PHE A 18 -4.99 -9.79 7.02
C PHE A 18 -4.88 -9.96 5.50
N ARG A 19 -6.02 -10.12 4.82
CA ARG A 19 -6.08 -10.27 3.35
C ARG A 19 -6.20 -8.94 2.61
N VAL A 20 -6.62 -7.88 3.31
CA VAL A 20 -6.76 -6.52 2.75
C VAL A 20 -5.88 -5.57 3.53
N GLY A 21 -4.80 -5.13 2.91
CA GLY A 21 -3.93 -4.08 3.44
C GLY A 21 -4.50 -2.70 3.11
N LEU A 22 -4.53 -1.81 4.08
CA LEU A 22 -4.98 -0.44 3.91
C LEU A 22 -3.89 0.53 4.39
N VAL A 23 -3.45 1.39 3.49
CA VAL A 23 -2.53 2.49 3.77
C VAL A 23 -3.33 3.78 3.68
N PHE A 24 -3.54 4.44 4.81
CA PHE A 24 -4.26 5.71 4.90
C PHE A 24 -3.40 6.87 4.40
N GLN A 25 -4.04 7.99 4.13
CA GLN A 25 -3.35 9.26 3.88
C GLN A 25 -2.47 9.62 5.09
N TYR A 26 -1.21 10.03 4.85
CA TYR A 26 -0.20 10.30 5.89
C TYR A 26 0.10 9.11 6.81
N PRO A 27 0.44 7.93 6.27
CA PRO A 27 0.60 6.71 7.06
C PRO A 27 1.78 6.77 8.03
N GLU A 28 2.71 7.71 7.84
CA GLU A 28 3.85 7.99 8.72
C GLU A 28 3.47 8.37 10.15
N TYR A 29 2.24 8.82 10.39
CA TYR A 29 1.73 9.10 11.74
C TYR A 29 1.32 7.83 12.51
N GLN A 30 1.32 6.68 11.85
CA GLN A 30 0.94 5.40 12.47
C GLN A 30 2.15 4.62 13.02
N LEU A 31 3.37 5.12 12.83
CA LEU A 31 4.59 4.50 13.33
C LEU A 31 4.70 4.69 14.85
N PHE A 32 5.01 3.63 15.58
CA PHE A 32 5.00 3.65 17.05
C PHE A 32 6.09 2.78 17.71
N GLU A 33 6.77 1.92 16.96
CA GLU A 33 7.78 1.01 17.48
C GLU A 33 9.15 1.71 17.65
N GLU A 34 10.05 1.05 18.39
CA GLU A 34 11.40 1.57 18.66
C GLU A 34 12.31 1.55 17.44
N THR A 35 12.13 0.56 16.57
CA THR A 35 12.91 0.38 15.33
C THR A 35 12.02 0.18 14.13
N VAL A 36 12.53 0.55 12.95
CA VAL A 36 11.89 0.30 11.65
C VAL A 36 11.57 -1.19 11.48
N TYR A 37 12.51 -2.06 11.83
CA TYR A 37 12.29 -3.51 11.78
C TYR A 37 11.06 -3.94 12.57
N ARG A 38 10.90 -3.45 13.80
CA ARG A 38 9.78 -3.81 14.67
C ARG A 38 8.46 -3.26 14.15
N ASP A 39 8.44 -2.03 13.62
CA ASP A 39 7.24 -1.46 13.00
C ASP A 39 6.76 -2.33 11.82
N ILE A 40 7.67 -2.71 10.91
CA ILE A 40 7.34 -3.56 9.78
C ILE A 40 6.94 -4.98 10.25
N ALA A 41 7.61 -5.53 11.26
CA ALA A 41 7.34 -6.86 11.81
C ALA A 41 6.02 -6.96 12.59
N PHE A 42 5.40 -5.85 12.95
CA PHE A 42 4.21 -5.83 13.81
C PHE A 42 3.04 -6.62 13.22
N GLY A 43 2.71 -6.39 11.93
CA GLY A 43 1.66 -7.14 11.24
C GLY A 43 1.93 -8.64 11.19
N PRO A 44 3.05 -9.09 10.63
CA PRO A 44 3.47 -10.49 10.59
C PRO A 44 3.50 -11.19 11.97
N THR A 45 3.94 -10.48 13.02
CA THR A 45 3.91 -10.98 14.40
C THR A 45 2.50 -11.26 14.89
N ASN A 46 1.56 -10.34 14.62
CA ASN A 46 0.15 -10.51 14.98
C ASN A 46 -0.57 -11.60 14.17
N MET A 47 -0.01 -11.98 13.01
CA MET A 47 -0.45 -13.14 12.24
C MET A 47 0.02 -14.46 12.85
N GLY A 48 0.95 -14.44 13.81
CA GLY A 48 1.49 -15.62 14.47
C GLY A 48 2.53 -16.37 13.63
N LEU A 49 3.23 -15.69 12.73
CA LEU A 49 4.25 -16.29 11.87
C LEU A 49 5.51 -16.65 12.65
N SER A 50 6.31 -17.56 12.10
CA SER A 50 7.62 -17.91 12.67
C SER A 50 8.61 -16.74 12.54
N LYS A 51 9.64 -16.74 13.40
CA LYS A 51 10.67 -15.68 13.38
C LYS A 51 11.37 -15.57 12.01
N ASP A 52 11.69 -16.69 11.39
CA ASP A 52 12.36 -16.73 10.09
C ASP A 52 11.46 -16.15 8.99
N GLU A 53 10.17 -16.47 9.05
CA GLU A 53 9.19 -15.92 8.08
C GLU A 53 8.96 -14.42 8.31
N ILE A 54 8.93 -13.96 9.56
CA ILE A 54 8.86 -12.52 9.88
C ILE A 54 10.07 -11.80 9.31
N ASP A 55 11.30 -12.28 9.56
CA ASP A 55 12.52 -11.64 9.06
C ASP A 55 12.54 -11.58 7.52
N ARG A 56 12.19 -12.68 6.86
CA ARG A 56 12.05 -12.71 5.40
C ARG A 56 11.09 -11.61 4.90
N ARG A 57 9.87 -11.56 5.48
CA ARG A 57 8.84 -10.60 5.07
C ARG A 57 9.23 -9.16 5.35
N VAL A 58 9.88 -8.89 6.48
CA VAL A 58 10.40 -7.55 6.82
C VAL A 58 11.39 -7.08 5.75
N ARG A 59 12.40 -7.90 5.43
CA ARG A 59 13.42 -7.51 4.45
C ARG A 59 12.87 -7.34 3.04
N GLU A 60 12.04 -8.28 2.60
CA GLU A 60 11.41 -8.18 1.28
C GLU A 60 10.47 -6.96 1.17
N SER A 61 9.66 -6.70 2.18
CA SER A 61 8.75 -5.54 2.16
C SER A 61 9.51 -4.21 2.27
N ALA A 62 10.60 -4.16 3.05
CA ALA A 62 11.48 -3.02 3.09
C ALA A 62 12.08 -2.73 1.70
N HIS A 63 12.56 -3.77 1.02
CA HIS A 63 13.08 -3.66 -0.35
C HIS A 63 12.01 -3.12 -1.33
N PHE A 64 10.80 -3.69 -1.34
CA PHE A 64 9.69 -3.19 -2.17
C PHE A 64 9.28 -1.76 -1.84
N ALA A 65 9.44 -1.32 -0.60
CA ALA A 65 9.18 0.06 -0.21
C ALA A 65 10.36 1.00 -0.53
N GLY A 66 11.49 0.49 -1.05
CA GLY A 66 12.69 1.27 -1.35
C GLY A 66 13.43 1.72 -0.10
N LEU A 67 13.42 0.91 0.96
CA LEU A 67 14.21 1.09 2.16
C LEU A 67 15.49 0.25 2.07
N THR A 68 16.57 0.77 2.61
CA THR A 68 17.86 0.07 2.72
C THR A 68 17.99 -0.61 4.08
N ASP A 69 18.74 -1.70 4.15
CA ASP A 69 18.89 -2.52 5.36
C ASP A 69 19.46 -1.74 6.55
N ASP A 70 20.30 -0.72 6.32
CA ASP A 70 20.87 0.12 7.37
C ASP A 70 19.81 0.96 8.11
N LEU A 71 18.61 1.09 7.56
CA LEU A 71 17.50 1.79 8.19
C LEU A 71 16.73 0.92 9.17
N LEU A 72 16.80 -0.42 9.05
CA LEU A 72 15.97 -1.35 9.82
C LEU A 72 16.19 -1.24 11.33
N GLU A 73 17.41 -0.97 11.76
CA GLU A 73 17.76 -0.83 13.18
C GLU A 73 17.60 0.62 13.71
N LYS A 74 17.27 1.57 12.84
CA LYS A 74 17.06 2.96 13.25
C LYS A 74 15.68 3.16 13.84
N SER A 75 15.56 4.18 14.69
CA SER A 75 14.24 4.63 15.15
C SER A 75 13.45 5.24 13.99
N PRO A 76 12.18 4.87 13.78
CA PRO A 76 11.33 5.50 12.77
C PRO A 76 11.26 7.02 12.93
N PHE A 77 11.33 7.49 14.18
CA PHE A 77 11.22 8.93 14.49
C PHE A 77 12.42 9.75 14.04
N ALA A 78 13.58 9.09 13.80
CA ALA A 78 14.80 9.74 13.28
C ALA A 78 14.82 9.84 11.73
N LEU A 79 13.84 9.27 11.05
CA LEU A 79 13.75 9.23 9.59
C LEU A 79 13.13 10.50 9.00
N SER A 80 13.41 10.77 7.71
CA SER A 80 12.69 11.78 6.93
C SER A 80 11.21 11.39 6.74
N GLY A 81 10.33 12.36 6.44
CA GLY A 81 8.92 12.09 6.20
C GLY A 81 8.68 11.05 5.10
N GLY A 82 9.43 11.13 3.99
CA GLY A 82 9.34 10.14 2.91
C GLY A 82 9.79 8.75 3.33
N GLN A 83 10.86 8.64 4.13
CA GLN A 83 11.31 7.35 4.68
C GLN A 83 10.29 6.77 5.65
N LYS A 84 9.72 7.58 6.57
CA LYS A 84 8.64 7.15 7.47
C LYS A 84 7.45 6.57 6.71
N ARG A 85 7.03 7.24 5.63
CA ARG A 85 5.95 6.77 4.76
C ARG A 85 6.27 5.41 4.14
N ARG A 86 7.50 5.24 3.64
CA ARG A 86 7.97 3.95 3.09
C ARG A 86 7.95 2.85 4.15
N VAL A 87 8.32 3.15 5.41
CA VAL A 87 8.22 2.20 6.54
C VAL A 87 6.77 1.77 6.77
N ALA A 88 5.84 2.71 6.84
CA ALA A 88 4.43 2.41 7.06
C ALA A 88 3.83 1.55 5.92
N ILE A 89 4.18 1.86 4.66
CA ILE A 89 3.78 1.04 3.50
C ILE A 89 4.40 -0.36 3.60
N ALA A 90 5.69 -0.47 3.94
CA ALA A 90 6.37 -1.76 4.13
C ALA A 90 5.67 -2.62 5.20
N GLY A 91 5.22 -2.02 6.31
CA GLY A 91 4.49 -2.71 7.37
C GLY A 91 3.17 -3.35 6.87
N VAL A 92 2.48 -2.69 5.94
CA VAL A 92 1.28 -3.24 5.32
C VAL A 92 1.63 -4.33 4.29
N ILE A 93 2.65 -4.10 3.46
CA ILE A 93 3.14 -5.07 2.45
C ILE A 93 3.64 -6.35 3.11
N ALA A 94 4.26 -6.27 4.31
CA ALA A 94 4.79 -7.42 5.05
C ALA A 94 3.72 -8.44 5.47
N MET A 95 2.46 -8.04 5.51
CA MET A 95 1.35 -8.97 5.71
C MET A 95 1.02 -9.80 4.47
N GLU A 96 1.62 -9.49 3.31
CA GLU A 96 1.35 -10.10 1.99
C GLU A 96 -0.15 -10.14 1.66
N PRO A 97 -0.82 -8.97 1.63
CA PRO A 97 -2.25 -8.90 1.40
C PRO A 97 -2.62 -9.31 -0.02
N GLU A 98 -3.83 -9.87 -0.20
CA GLU A 98 -4.40 -10.16 -1.53
C GLU A 98 -4.85 -8.87 -2.24
N VAL A 99 -5.27 -7.88 -1.45
CA VAL A 99 -5.65 -6.55 -1.93
C VAL A 99 -4.92 -5.49 -1.11
N LEU A 100 -4.25 -4.56 -1.80
CA LEU A 100 -3.58 -3.41 -1.19
C LEU A 100 -4.32 -2.14 -1.60
N VAL A 101 -4.93 -1.45 -0.63
CA VAL A 101 -5.58 -0.16 -0.84
C VAL A 101 -4.65 0.94 -0.36
N LEU A 102 -4.37 1.90 -1.25
CA LEU A 102 -3.47 3.02 -1.02
C LEU A 102 -4.25 4.33 -1.19
N ASP A 103 -4.40 5.07 -0.11
CA ASP A 103 -5.10 6.35 -0.13
C ASP A 103 -4.06 7.50 -0.17
N GLU A 104 -3.96 8.17 -1.33
CA GLU A 104 -3.03 9.27 -1.60
C GLU A 104 -1.57 8.95 -1.17
N PRO A 105 -0.98 7.79 -1.57
CA PRO A 105 0.30 7.35 -1.03
C PRO A 105 1.47 8.26 -1.40
N SER A 106 1.34 9.05 -2.46
CA SER A 106 2.37 9.96 -2.98
C SER A 106 2.24 11.40 -2.47
N ALA A 107 1.18 11.71 -1.70
CA ALA A 107 0.92 13.08 -1.22
C ALA A 107 2.11 13.63 -0.41
N GLY A 108 2.58 14.82 -0.75
CA GLY A 108 3.69 15.49 -0.05
C GLY A 108 5.09 14.95 -0.37
N LEU A 109 5.23 13.99 -1.28
CA LEU A 109 6.52 13.58 -1.84
C LEU A 109 6.94 14.54 -2.97
N ASP A 110 8.26 14.70 -3.13
CA ASP A 110 8.81 15.34 -4.32
C ASP A 110 8.56 14.48 -5.58
N PRO A 111 8.70 15.03 -6.78
CA PRO A 111 8.43 14.30 -8.02
C PRO A 111 9.20 12.98 -8.15
N GLN A 112 10.48 12.97 -7.76
CA GLN A 112 11.31 11.77 -7.85
C GLN A 112 10.86 10.71 -6.85
N GLY A 113 10.64 11.07 -5.58
CA GLY A 113 10.16 10.14 -4.55
C GLY A 113 8.79 9.55 -4.85
N ARG A 114 7.94 10.33 -5.53
CA ARG A 114 6.63 9.88 -6.04
C ARG A 114 6.77 8.81 -7.12
N GLU A 115 7.59 9.08 -8.14
CA GLU A 115 7.82 8.12 -9.22
C GLU A 115 8.44 6.82 -8.71
N GLU A 116 9.44 6.91 -7.81
CA GLU A 116 10.05 5.75 -7.18
C GLU A 116 9.04 4.92 -6.38
N LEU A 117 8.22 5.57 -5.54
CA LEU A 117 7.21 4.88 -4.74
C LEU A 117 6.21 4.11 -5.62
N LEU A 118 5.68 4.77 -6.66
CA LEU A 118 4.72 4.14 -7.57
C LEU A 118 5.36 3.03 -8.42
N ALA A 119 6.63 3.17 -8.79
CA ALA A 119 7.39 2.10 -9.47
C ALA A 119 7.53 0.87 -8.57
N ASN A 120 7.88 1.06 -7.30
CA ASN A 120 8.01 -0.01 -6.32
C ASN A 120 6.67 -0.72 -6.05
N ILE A 121 5.57 0.02 -5.96
CA ILE A 121 4.22 -0.56 -5.82
C ILE A 121 3.86 -1.41 -7.04
N ARG A 122 4.18 -0.96 -8.26
CA ARG A 122 3.97 -1.76 -9.47
C ARG A 122 4.83 -3.02 -9.49
N GLU A 123 6.07 -2.94 -9.03
CA GLU A 123 6.95 -4.10 -8.90
C GLU A 123 6.36 -5.12 -7.92
N PHE A 124 5.93 -4.67 -6.74
CA PHE A 124 5.24 -5.50 -5.76
C PHE A 124 4.00 -6.18 -6.34
N HIS A 125 3.13 -5.41 -7.02
CA HIS A 125 1.93 -5.95 -7.70
C HIS A 125 2.31 -7.09 -8.67
N ARG A 126 3.32 -6.87 -9.53
CA ARG A 126 3.75 -7.87 -10.50
C ARG A 126 4.38 -9.10 -9.88
N ALA A 127 5.18 -8.91 -8.84
CA ALA A 127 5.88 -9.99 -8.16
C ALA A 127 4.95 -10.89 -7.34
N ARG A 128 3.87 -10.32 -6.75
CA ARG A 128 2.99 -11.01 -5.81
C ARG A 128 1.59 -11.31 -6.35
N GLY A 129 1.19 -10.72 -7.47
CA GLY A 129 -0.17 -10.83 -7.99
C GLY A 129 -1.22 -10.15 -7.12
N THR A 130 -0.81 -9.27 -6.20
CA THR A 130 -1.69 -8.51 -5.31
C THR A 130 -2.54 -7.54 -6.11
N THR A 131 -3.84 -7.48 -5.88
CA THR A 131 -4.67 -6.43 -6.45
C THR A 131 -4.38 -5.11 -5.76
N VAL A 132 -4.01 -4.07 -6.52
CA VAL A 132 -3.75 -2.72 -5.97
C VAL A 132 -4.91 -1.80 -6.32
N VAL A 133 -5.47 -1.14 -5.30
CA VAL A 133 -6.45 -0.06 -5.43
C VAL A 133 -5.76 1.23 -5.04
N LEU A 134 -5.52 2.10 -6.01
CA LEU A 134 -4.89 3.40 -5.81
C LEU A 134 -5.95 4.51 -5.82
N VAL A 135 -6.10 5.20 -4.70
CA VAL A 135 -6.90 6.43 -4.63
C VAL A 135 -5.97 7.62 -4.81
N SER A 136 -6.23 8.44 -5.81
CA SER A 136 -5.46 9.66 -6.08
C SER A 136 -6.32 10.68 -6.83
N HIS A 137 -6.05 11.96 -6.59
CA HIS A 137 -6.60 13.07 -7.36
C HIS A 137 -5.67 13.50 -8.52
N SER A 138 -4.50 12.88 -8.66
CA SER A 138 -3.56 13.17 -9.74
C SER A 138 -3.87 12.36 -10.99
N MET A 139 -4.45 13.02 -12.00
CA MET A 139 -4.77 12.37 -13.28
C MET A 139 -3.53 11.79 -13.96
N GLU A 140 -2.37 12.44 -13.81
CA GLU A 140 -1.11 11.96 -14.37
C GLU A 140 -0.64 10.65 -13.72
N GLU A 141 -0.73 10.55 -12.38
CA GLU A 141 -0.40 9.31 -11.66
C GLU A 141 -1.31 8.17 -12.08
N ILE A 142 -2.61 8.40 -12.11
CA ILE A 142 -3.61 7.43 -12.50
C ILE A 142 -3.35 6.96 -13.94
N ALA A 143 -3.17 7.90 -14.89
CA ALA A 143 -2.96 7.55 -16.30
C ALA A 143 -1.76 6.61 -16.54
N LYS A 144 -0.69 6.78 -15.75
CA LYS A 144 0.57 6.04 -15.92
C LYS A 144 0.62 4.72 -15.14
N ASN A 145 -0.18 4.57 -14.08
CA ASN A 145 0.08 3.54 -13.07
C ASN A 145 -1.04 2.52 -12.88
N VAL A 146 -2.18 2.67 -13.56
CA VAL A 146 -3.32 1.76 -13.38
C VAL A 146 -3.81 1.15 -14.67
N ASP A 147 -4.38 -0.05 -14.59
CA ASP A 147 -4.99 -0.75 -15.72
C ASP A 147 -6.47 -0.36 -15.89
N ARG A 148 -7.12 0.08 -14.81
CA ARG A 148 -8.53 0.45 -14.79
C ARG A 148 -8.76 1.63 -13.86
N ILE A 149 -9.67 2.53 -14.26
CA ILE A 149 -10.11 3.69 -13.49
C ILE A 149 -11.58 3.51 -13.12
N VAL A 150 -11.92 3.91 -11.89
CA VAL A 150 -13.28 4.13 -11.43
C VAL A 150 -13.38 5.57 -10.99
N VAL A 151 -14.21 6.36 -11.66
CA VAL A 151 -14.46 7.76 -11.32
C VAL A 151 -15.68 7.84 -10.43
N LEU A 152 -15.51 8.52 -9.29
CA LEU A 152 -16.57 8.76 -8.33
C LEU A 152 -16.98 10.24 -8.37
N SER A 153 -18.29 10.50 -8.41
CA SER A 153 -18.87 11.83 -8.24
C SER A 153 -20.13 11.71 -7.40
N ASP A 154 -20.35 12.63 -6.47
CA ASP A 154 -21.52 12.68 -5.58
C ASP A 154 -21.87 11.33 -4.94
N SER A 155 -20.86 10.61 -4.48
CA SER A 155 -20.96 9.27 -3.86
C SER A 155 -21.49 8.16 -4.80
N HIS A 156 -21.43 8.38 -6.12
CA HIS A 156 -21.82 7.40 -7.13
C HIS A 156 -20.67 7.12 -8.09
N VAL A 157 -20.68 5.93 -8.69
CA VAL A 157 -19.77 5.61 -9.80
C VAL A 157 -20.27 6.33 -11.04
N LEU A 158 -19.53 7.36 -11.47
CA LEU A 158 -19.83 8.11 -12.69
C LEU A 158 -19.45 7.31 -13.93
N MET A 159 -18.22 6.80 -13.96
CA MET A 159 -17.73 5.98 -15.07
C MET A 159 -16.65 5.00 -14.59
N SER A 160 -16.39 3.99 -15.41
CA SER A 160 -15.31 3.03 -15.17
C SER A 160 -14.83 2.49 -16.51
N GLY A 161 -13.50 2.33 -16.65
CA GLY A 161 -12.89 1.85 -17.88
C GLY A 161 -11.36 1.84 -17.79
N THR A 162 -10.70 1.54 -18.90
CA THR A 162 -9.26 1.75 -19.04
C THR A 162 -8.92 3.24 -19.01
N PRO A 163 -7.68 3.64 -18.69
CA PRO A 163 -7.28 5.05 -18.76
C PRO A 163 -7.64 5.70 -20.09
N ARG A 164 -7.43 5.01 -21.21
CA ARG A 164 -7.77 5.52 -22.54
C ARG A 164 -9.26 5.79 -22.71
N GLU A 165 -10.11 4.90 -22.23
CA GLU A 165 -11.58 5.05 -22.33
C GLU A 165 -12.10 6.18 -21.46
N VAL A 166 -11.57 6.29 -20.23
CA VAL A 166 -12.01 7.33 -19.28
C VAL A 166 -11.54 8.70 -19.72
N PHE A 167 -10.28 8.86 -20.11
CA PHE A 167 -9.75 10.16 -20.54
C PHE A 167 -10.29 10.62 -21.90
N ALA A 168 -10.76 9.71 -22.77
CA ALA A 168 -11.45 10.07 -24.00
C ALA A 168 -12.83 10.73 -23.75
N ARG A 169 -13.40 10.59 -22.55
CA ARG A 169 -14.70 11.17 -22.15
C ARG A 169 -14.53 12.36 -21.19
N GLY A 170 -13.33 12.92 -21.09
CA GLY A 170 -13.01 13.98 -20.13
C GLY A 170 -13.73 15.31 -20.35
N ASP A 171 -14.48 15.46 -21.44
CA ASP A 171 -15.28 16.64 -21.76
C ASP A 171 -16.80 16.43 -21.43
N GLU A 172 -17.20 15.27 -20.92
CA GLU A 172 -18.56 14.94 -20.46
C GLU A 172 -18.69 15.13 -18.94
#